data_fd890653fb7a98ecb32ee5ea7ed11968
#
_entry.id   fd890653fb7a98ecb32ee5ea7ed11968
#
_cell.length_a   1.000
_cell.length_b   1.000
_cell.length_c   1.000
_cell.angle_alpha   90.00
_cell.angle_beta   90.00
_cell.angle_gamma   90.00
#
_symmetry.space_group_name_H-M   'P 1'
#
loop_
_entity.id
_entity.type
_entity.pdbx_description
1 polymer ?
#
loop_
_entity_poly.entity_id
_entity_poly.type
_entity_poly.pdbx_seq_one_letter_code
_entity_poly.pdbx_strand_id
1 'polypeptide(L)'
;MKIKLKILFTAVCISLTLQVNAIQSIQIEKNAALTLNDCIKIALNNSPVVKKYILNLDIAKSSVGVAKSAYFPSLSLGTSYKQNFGERSHNFGSYQSRTLPGFDASLSQLLWNFGKTDANIRMEKFNRIAAEFDFDETILTTIFNVKLQYYGVLAARSLMEVERLNVQINERNYQSCLLYTSPSPRDGATARMP
;
A
#
# COMPACT_ATOMS: atom_id res chain seq x y z
N MET A 1 14.11 -9.11 44.93
CA MET A 1 13.10 -9.63 43.96
C MET A 1 12.73 -8.63 42.84
N LYS A 2 12.98 -7.33 42.98
CA LYS A 2 12.65 -6.29 41.97
C LYS A 2 13.63 -6.16 40.79
N ILE A 3 14.87 -6.66 40.90
CA ILE A 3 15.90 -6.54 39.85
C ILE A 3 15.74 -7.60 38.77
N LYS A 4 15.32 -8.83 39.09
CA LYS A 4 15.10 -9.91 38.11
C LYS A 4 13.92 -9.65 37.17
N LEU A 5 12.90 -8.90 37.63
CA LEU A 5 11.73 -8.56 36.80
C LEU A 5 12.03 -7.49 35.74
N LYS A 6 12.93 -6.54 36.04
CA LYS A 6 13.38 -5.51 35.06
C LYS A 6 14.26 -6.12 33.97
N ILE A 7 15.11 -7.09 34.27
CA ILE A 7 15.96 -7.76 33.29
C ILE A 7 15.13 -8.64 32.34
N LEU A 8 14.08 -9.28 32.87
CA LEU A 8 13.16 -10.07 32.01
C LEU A 8 12.35 -9.20 31.02
N PHE A 9 11.94 -8.01 31.49
CA PHE A 9 11.16 -7.08 30.62
C PHE A 9 12.04 -6.44 29.53
N THR A 10 13.30 -6.13 29.82
CA THR A 10 14.24 -5.61 28.81
C THR A 10 14.67 -6.68 27.81
N ALA A 11 14.82 -7.93 28.22
CA ALA A 11 15.15 -9.05 27.34
C ALA A 11 13.99 -9.35 26.34
N VAL A 12 12.73 -9.26 26.77
CA VAL A 12 11.56 -9.44 25.91
C VAL A 12 11.40 -8.29 24.90
N CYS A 13 11.69 -7.04 25.30
CA CYS A 13 11.67 -5.91 24.36
C CYS A 13 12.78 -5.99 23.30
N ILE A 14 13.95 -6.49 23.63
CA ILE A 14 15.08 -6.62 22.70
C ILE A 14 14.86 -7.76 21.69
N SER A 15 14.16 -8.83 22.07
CA SER A 15 13.83 -9.93 21.15
C SER A 15 12.73 -9.57 20.13
N LEU A 16 11.90 -8.55 20.40
CA LEU A 16 10.84 -8.12 19.50
C LEU A 16 11.33 -7.20 18.36
N THR A 17 12.53 -6.62 18.47
CA THR A 17 13.06 -5.66 17.47
C THR A 17 13.91 -6.31 16.37
N LEU A 18 14.17 -7.61 16.41
CA LEU A 18 15.07 -8.30 15.47
C LEU A 18 14.39 -9.03 14.31
N GLN A 19 13.07 -8.88 14.13
CA GLN A 19 12.38 -9.41 12.94
C GLN A 19 12.04 -8.30 11.93
N VAL A 20 13.01 -7.51 11.56
CA VAL A 20 12.95 -6.79 10.29
C VAL A 20 13.25 -7.82 9.20
N ASN A 21 12.21 -8.45 8.68
CA ASN A 21 12.31 -9.27 7.49
C ASN A 21 12.94 -8.44 6.38
N ALA A 22 14.15 -8.82 5.98
CA ALA A 22 14.82 -8.26 4.82
C ALA A 22 13.87 -8.40 3.62
N ILE A 23 13.38 -7.27 3.13
CA ILE A 23 12.69 -7.19 1.85
C ILE A 23 13.71 -7.65 0.83
N GLN A 24 13.56 -8.87 0.32
CA GLN A 24 14.34 -9.36 -0.81
C GLN A 24 13.99 -8.48 -2.02
N SER A 25 14.80 -7.46 -2.24
CA SER A 25 14.79 -6.71 -3.49
C SER A 25 15.24 -7.68 -4.59
N ILE A 26 14.32 -8.01 -5.50
CA ILE A 26 14.66 -8.77 -6.70
C ILE A 26 15.67 -7.91 -7.47
N GLN A 27 16.93 -8.33 -7.49
CA GLN A 27 18.00 -7.72 -8.30
C GLN A 27 17.68 -8.09 -9.75
N ILE A 28 17.04 -7.16 -10.46
CA ILE A 28 16.83 -7.29 -11.91
C ILE A 28 18.17 -6.97 -12.56
N GLU A 29 18.77 -7.97 -13.18
CA GLU A 29 19.99 -7.79 -13.96
C GLU A 29 19.73 -6.76 -15.07
N LYS A 30 20.51 -5.69 -15.10
CA LYS A 30 20.25 -4.44 -15.82
C LYS A 30 20.13 -4.58 -17.36
N ASN A 31 20.37 -5.79 -17.91
CA ASN A 31 20.38 -6.10 -19.35
C ASN A 31 19.53 -7.32 -19.74
N ALA A 32 18.73 -7.91 -18.85
CA ALA A 32 17.88 -9.03 -19.20
C ALA A 32 16.66 -8.55 -19.99
N ALA A 33 16.44 -9.10 -21.17
CA ALA A 33 15.20 -8.90 -21.91
C ALA A 33 14.05 -9.57 -21.13
N LEU A 34 13.25 -8.78 -20.44
CA LEU A 34 12.11 -9.27 -19.64
C LEU A 34 10.98 -9.69 -20.58
N THR A 35 10.48 -10.91 -20.38
CA THR A 35 9.27 -11.37 -21.04
C THR A 35 8.03 -10.78 -20.35
N LEU A 36 6.89 -10.77 -21.04
CA LEU A 36 5.62 -10.32 -20.46
C LEU A 36 5.28 -11.09 -19.17
N ASN A 37 5.53 -12.41 -19.16
CA ASN A 37 5.25 -13.23 -17.99
C ASN A 37 6.15 -12.89 -16.79
N ASP A 38 7.39 -12.53 -17.04
CA ASP A 38 8.31 -12.10 -15.96
C ASP A 38 7.87 -10.77 -15.38
N CYS A 39 7.46 -9.83 -16.24
CA CYS A 39 6.90 -8.55 -15.80
C CYS A 39 5.66 -8.74 -14.91
N ILE A 40 4.75 -9.66 -15.28
CA ILE A 40 3.55 -9.97 -14.48
C ILE A 40 3.94 -10.56 -13.13
N LYS A 41 4.85 -11.54 -13.09
CA LYS A 41 5.32 -12.15 -11.83
C LYS A 41 5.96 -11.13 -10.90
N ILE A 42 6.83 -10.29 -11.42
CA ILE A 42 7.50 -9.24 -10.66
C ILE A 42 6.47 -8.24 -10.10
N ALA A 43 5.51 -7.82 -10.93
CA ALA A 43 4.47 -6.89 -10.52
C ALA A 43 3.59 -7.47 -9.41
N LEU A 44 3.13 -8.71 -9.52
CA LEU A 44 2.28 -9.35 -8.49
C LEU A 44 3.03 -9.51 -7.17
N ASN A 45 4.32 -9.87 -7.19
CA ASN A 45 5.10 -10.07 -5.98
C ASN A 45 5.46 -8.75 -5.26
N ASN A 46 5.69 -7.67 -6.02
CA ASN A 46 6.18 -6.41 -5.47
C ASN A 46 5.11 -5.32 -5.35
N SER A 47 3.93 -5.49 -5.94
CA SER A 47 2.88 -4.47 -5.92
C SER A 47 2.41 -4.18 -4.49
N PRO A 48 2.49 -2.93 -4.02
CA PRO A 48 1.94 -2.54 -2.73
C PRO A 48 0.41 -2.63 -2.72
N VAL A 49 -0.23 -2.50 -3.88
CA VAL A 49 -1.69 -2.62 -4.02
C VAL A 49 -2.13 -4.05 -3.73
N VAL A 50 -1.47 -5.05 -4.33
CA VAL A 50 -1.77 -6.47 -4.07
C VAL A 50 -1.55 -6.80 -2.59
N LYS A 51 -0.43 -6.34 -2.00
CA LYS A 51 -0.16 -6.52 -0.56
C LYS A 51 -1.24 -5.91 0.33
N LYS A 52 -1.74 -4.71 -0.02
CA LYS A 52 -2.84 -4.06 0.69
C LYS A 52 -4.10 -4.93 0.71
N TYR A 53 -4.48 -5.53 -0.43
CA TYR A 53 -5.69 -6.36 -0.50
C TYR A 53 -5.54 -7.71 0.21
N ILE A 54 -4.33 -8.30 0.24
CA ILE A 54 -4.03 -9.47 1.10
C ILE A 54 -4.29 -9.13 2.58
N LEU A 55 -3.79 -7.97 3.04
CA LEU A 55 -4.02 -7.53 4.41
C LEU A 55 -5.49 -7.21 4.70
N ASN A 56 -6.21 -6.62 3.73
CA ASN A 56 -7.64 -6.38 3.87
C ASN A 56 -8.43 -7.70 3.99
N LEU A 57 -8.04 -8.73 3.24
CA LEU A 57 -8.63 -10.06 3.36
C LEU A 57 -8.37 -10.67 4.75
N ASP A 58 -7.18 -10.49 5.30
CA ASP A 58 -6.86 -10.96 6.65
C ASP A 58 -7.62 -10.17 7.74
N ILE A 59 -7.84 -8.88 7.53
CA ILE A 59 -8.74 -8.06 8.37
C ILE A 59 -10.17 -8.61 8.32
N ALA A 60 -10.71 -8.87 7.12
CA ALA A 60 -12.07 -9.41 6.97
C ALA A 60 -12.22 -10.80 7.61
N LYS A 61 -11.20 -11.67 7.50
CA LYS A 61 -11.16 -12.96 8.22
C LYS A 61 -11.20 -12.77 9.74
N SER A 62 -10.42 -11.83 10.25
CA SER A 62 -10.33 -11.51 11.67
C SER A 62 -11.64 -10.90 12.20
N SER A 63 -12.35 -10.10 11.41
CA SER A 63 -13.63 -9.49 11.75
C SER A 63 -14.70 -10.54 12.04
N VAL A 64 -14.69 -11.68 11.34
CA VAL A 64 -15.55 -12.83 11.67
C VAL A 64 -15.26 -13.37 13.09
N GLY A 65 -13.98 -13.41 13.49
CA GLY A 65 -13.57 -13.77 14.85
C GLY A 65 -14.06 -12.78 15.89
N VAL A 66 -13.93 -11.48 15.59
CA VAL A 66 -14.43 -10.39 16.45
C VAL A 66 -15.95 -10.48 16.60
N ALA A 67 -16.72 -10.73 15.51
CA ALA A 67 -18.16 -10.91 15.60
C ALA A 67 -18.54 -12.12 16.48
N LYS A 68 -17.78 -13.21 16.44
CA LYS A 68 -17.98 -14.38 17.31
C LYS A 68 -17.62 -14.11 18.76
N SER A 69 -16.74 -13.14 19.05
CA SER A 69 -16.33 -12.82 20.42
C SER A 69 -17.51 -12.33 21.29
N ALA A 70 -18.59 -11.84 20.67
CA ALA A 70 -19.82 -11.46 21.36
C ALA A 70 -20.49 -12.63 22.12
N TYR A 71 -20.15 -13.88 21.81
CA TYR A 71 -20.61 -15.06 22.58
C TYR A 71 -19.76 -15.36 23.82
N PHE A 72 -18.59 -14.73 23.94
CA PHE A 72 -17.72 -14.93 25.09
C PHE A 72 -17.91 -13.83 26.13
N PRO A 73 -17.62 -14.12 27.42
CA PRO A 73 -17.66 -13.11 28.47
C PRO A 73 -16.59 -12.03 28.21
N SER A 74 -16.96 -10.78 28.41
CA SER A 74 -16.03 -9.64 28.37
C SER A 74 -15.68 -9.22 29.80
N LEU A 75 -14.39 -9.13 30.10
CA LEU A 75 -13.84 -8.63 31.35
C LEU A 75 -13.29 -7.23 31.11
N SER A 76 -13.80 -6.24 31.84
CA SER A 76 -13.24 -4.89 31.83
C SER A 76 -12.71 -4.53 33.21
N LEU A 77 -11.51 -3.94 33.22
CA LEU A 77 -10.85 -3.42 34.41
C LEU A 77 -10.71 -1.91 34.24
N GLY A 78 -11.26 -1.16 35.17
CA GLY A 78 -11.19 0.29 35.20
C GLY A 78 -10.46 0.79 36.44
N THR A 79 -9.77 1.92 36.32
CA THR A 79 -9.23 2.67 37.43
C THR A 79 -9.65 4.11 37.25
N SER A 80 -10.26 4.69 38.27
CA SER A 80 -10.75 6.06 38.27
C SER A 80 -10.10 6.86 39.39
N TYR A 81 -9.73 8.09 39.05
CA TYR A 81 -9.22 9.06 40.01
C TYR A 81 -10.17 10.26 40.06
N LYS A 82 -10.96 10.37 41.12
CA LYS A 82 -11.89 11.49 41.32
C LYS A 82 -11.33 12.48 42.32
N GLN A 83 -11.05 13.70 41.87
CA GLN A 83 -10.73 14.81 42.74
C GLN A 83 -11.96 15.73 42.81
N ASN A 84 -12.63 15.76 43.96
CA ASN A 84 -13.74 16.67 44.19
C ASN A 84 -13.18 18.01 44.72
N PHE A 85 -13.32 19.08 43.92
CA PHE A 85 -13.11 20.41 44.40
C PHE A 85 -14.41 20.88 45.09
N GLY A 86 -14.36 21.02 46.41
CA GLY A 86 -15.52 21.48 47.18
C GLY A 86 -15.90 22.90 46.80
N GLU A 87 -17.16 23.11 46.47
CA GLU A 87 -17.72 24.43 46.29
C GLU A 87 -17.74 25.18 47.62
N ARG A 88 -17.37 26.49 47.60
CA ARG A 88 -17.34 27.33 48.78
C ARG A 88 -18.74 27.52 49.35
N SER A 89 -19.11 26.75 50.37
CA SER A 89 -20.23 27.12 51.20
C SER A 89 -19.81 28.25 52.16
N HIS A 90 -20.55 29.33 52.17
CA HIS A 90 -20.27 30.56 52.94
C HIS A 90 -20.36 30.41 54.48
N ASN A 91 -20.48 29.23 55.04
CA ASN A 91 -20.50 28.97 56.48
C ASN A 91 -19.38 28.01 56.87
N PHE A 92 -18.42 28.59 57.59
CA PHE A 92 -17.45 27.96 58.50
C PHE A 92 -17.26 26.44 58.38
N GLY A 93 -16.17 25.97 57.77
CA GLY A 93 -15.78 24.58 57.92
C GLY A 93 -14.89 24.09 56.80
N SER A 94 -13.68 23.73 57.12
CA SER A 94 -12.62 22.95 56.46
C SER A 94 -12.86 22.48 55.01
N TYR A 95 -11.97 22.92 54.10
CA TYR A 95 -11.79 22.35 52.78
C TYR A 95 -11.34 20.89 52.92
N GLN A 96 -12.20 19.94 52.67
CA GLN A 96 -11.78 18.54 52.53
C GLN A 96 -11.77 18.18 51.07
N SER A 97 -10.61 18.38 50.42
CA SER A 97 -10.31 17.79 49.14
C SER A 97 -10.15 16.29 49.36
N ARG A 98 -11.16 15.49 49.06
CA ARG A 98 -11.10 14.04 49.19
C ARG A 98 -10.79 13.44 47.85
N THR A 99 -9.56 12.98 47.69
CA THR A 99 -9.14 12.17 46.57
C THR A 99 -9.49 10.71 46.84
N LEU A 100 -10.35 10.12 45.99
CA LEU A 100 -10.74 8.72 46.07
C LEU A 100 -10.21 8.01 44.82
N PRO A 101 -9.17 7.16 44.95
CA PRO A 101 -8.86 6.22 43.89
C PRO A 101 -9.96 5.14 43.86
N GLY A 102 -10.58 4.95 42.70
CA GLY A 102 -11.56 3.90 42.45
C GLY A 102 -10.94 2.80 41.59
N PHE A 103 -11.16 1.55 42.00
CA PHE A 103 -10.88 0.36 41.19
C PHE A 103 -12.19 -0.31 40.88
N ASP A 104 -12.46 -0.58 39.60
CA ASP A 104 -13.64 -1.35 39.21
C ASP A 104 -13.21 -2.52 38.29
N ALA A 105 -13.85 -3.65 38.51
CA ALA A 105 -13.72 -4.82 37.67
C ALA A 105 -15.13 -5.27 37.31
N SER A 106 -15.46 -5.36 36.03
CA SER A 106 -16.77 -5.83 35.58
C SER A 106 -16.63 -6.98 34.60
N LEU A 107 -17.47 -8.02 34.81
CA LEU A 107 -17.60 -9.16 33.92
C LEU A 107 -19.00 -9.13 33.32
N SER A 108 -19.12 -9.07 32.01
CA SER A 108 -20.39 -9.10 31.31
C SER A 108 -20.48 -10.24 30.31
N GLN A 109 -21.59 -10.95 30.29
CA GLN A 109 -21.85 -12.06 29.38
C GLN A 109 -23.21 -11.86 28.72
N LEU A 110 -23.22 -11.87 27.39
CA LEU A 110 -24.47 -11.86 26.63
C LEU A 110 -25.11 -13.24 26.70
N LEU A 111 -26.32 -13.30 27.27
CA LEU A 111 -27.11 -14.55 27.37
C LEU A 111 -28.03 -14.74 26.17
N TRP A 112 -28.71 -13.67 25.74
CA TRP A 112 -29.72 -13.72 24.70
C TRP A 112 -29.88 -12.35 24.00
N ASN A 113 -30.00 -12.32 22.68
CA ASN A 113 -30.22 -11.09 21.90
C ASN A 113 -31.10 -11.28 20.66
N PHE A 114 -32.00 -12.26 20.67
CA PHE A 114 -32.93 -12.53 19.57
C PHE A 114 -32.28 -12.72 18.20
N GLY A 115 -31.12 -13.35 18.15
CA GLY A 115 -30.42 -13.68 16.90
C GLY A 115 -29.61 -12.52 16.29
N LYS A 116 -29.50 -11.35 16.95
CA LYS A 116 -28.72 -10.22 16.46
C LYS A 116 -27.22 -10.58 16.25
N THR A 117 -26.63 -11.29 17.22
CA THR A 117 -25.22 -11.74 17.10
C THR A 117 -25.05 -12.70 15.94
N ASP A 118 -25.99 -13.60 15.73
CA ASP A 118 -25.94 -14.57 14.62
C ASP A 118 -26.07 -13.89 13.26
N ALA A 119 -26.95 -12.90 13.15
CA ALA A 119 -27.08 -12.07 11.95
C ALA A 119 -25.78 -11.29 11.67
N ASN A 120 -25.15 -10.72 12.71
CA ASN A 120 -23.87 -10.02 12.57
C ASN A 120 -22.75 -10.94 12.12
N ILE A 121 -22.66 -12.16 12.66
CA ILE A 121 -21.67 -13.16 12.21
C ILE A 121 -21.89 -13.54 10.75
N ARG A 122 -23.14 -13.69 10.31
CA ARG A 122 -23.46 -13.96 8.90
C ARG A 122 -23.04 -12.78 8.02
N MET A 123 -23.32 -11.56 8.43
CA MET A 123 -22.89 -10.35 7.73
C MET A 123 -21.36 -10.32 7.53
N GLU A 124 -20.59 -10.56 8.61
CA GLU A 124 -19.13 -10.56 8.53
C GLU A 124 -18.57 -11.72 7.67
N LYS A 125 -19.25 -12.86 7.62
CA LYS A 125 -18.90 -13.94 6.69
C LYS A 125 -19.09 -13.52 5.22
N PHE A 126 -20.17 -12.79 4.90
CA PHE A 126 -20.36 -12.26 3.55
C PHE A 126 -19.38 -11.15 3.22
N ASN A 127 -19.04 -10.28 4.17
CA ASN A 127 -17.97 -9.28 4.01
C ASN A 127 -16.62 -9.93 3.70
N ARG A 128 -16.32 -11.07 4.34
CA ARG A 128 -15.11 -11.83 4.01
C ARG A 128 -15.12 -12.35 2.57
N ILE A 129 -16.25 -12.89 2.11
CA ILE A 129 -16.40 -13.38 0.73
C ILE A 129 -16.27 -12.21 -0.26
N ALA A 130 -16.86 -11.06 0.03
CA ALA A 130 -16.69 -9.86 -0.79
C ALA A 130 -15.20 -9.45 -0.89
N ALA A 131 -14.48 -9.45 0.24
CA ALA A 131 -13.04 -9.14 0.26
C ALA A 131 -12.19 -10.17 -0.53
N GLU A 132 -12.62 -11.43 -0.63
CA GLU A 132 -11.99 -12.45 -1.50
C GLU A 132 -12.15 -12.07 -2.98
N PHE A 133 -13.35 -11.66 -3.41
CA PHE A 133 -13.58 -11.19 -4.78
C PHE A 133 -12.86 -9.87 -5.10
N ASP A 134 -12.80 -8.93 -4.17
CA ASP A 134 -12.04 -7.68 -4.32
C ASP A 134 -10.53 -7.96 -4.52
N PHE A 135 -10.01 -8.97 -3.83
CA PHE A 135 -8.63 -9.40 -4.01
C PHE A 135 -8.40 -9.98 -5.42
N ASP A 136 -9.30 -10.86 -5.89
CA ASP A 136 -9.22 -11.45 -7.24
C ASP A 136 -9.32 -10.37 -8.32
N GLU A 137 -10.23 -9.40 -8.18
CA GLU A 137 -10.35 -8.24 -9.09
C GLU A 137 -9.05 -7.44 -9.13
N THR A 138 -8.42 -7.22 -7.97
CA THR A 138 -7.14 -6.49 -7.88
C THR A 138 -6.03 -7.19 -8.63
N ILE A 139 -5.96 -8.52 -8.56
CA ILE A 139 -4.99 -9.33 -9.32
C ILE A 139 -5.22 -9.14 -10.81
N LEU A 140 -6.46 -9.29 -11.29
CA LEU A 140 -6.80 -9.14 -12.71
C LEU A 140 -6.49 -7.73 -13.22
N THR A 141 -6.85 -6.70 -12.46
CA THR A 141 -6.56 -5.30 -12.79
C THR A 141 -5.05 -5.04 -12.84
N THR A 142 -4.29 -5.60 -11.92
CA THR A 142 -2.82 -5.48 -11.91
C THR A 142 -2.22 -6.12 -13.16
N ILE A 143 -2.66 -7.34 -13.52
CA ILE A 143 -2.22 -8.03 -14.74
C ILE A 143 -2.57 -7.22 -15.99
N PHE A 144 -3.79 -6.68 -16.07
CA PHE A 144 -4.23 -5.85 -17.18
C PHE A 144 -3.34 -4.61 -17.34
N ASN A 145 -3.08 -3.89 -16.25
CA ASN A 145 -2.23 -2.71 -16.27
C ASN A 145 -0.80 -3.02 -16.71
N VAL A 146 -0.22 -4.15 -16.26
CA VAL A 146 1.11 -4.59 -16.70
C VAL A 146 1.12 -4.87 -18.20
N LYS A 147 0.12 -5.59 -18.72
CA LYS A 147 -0.02 -5.86 -20.16
C LYS A 147 -0.12 -4.56 -20.96
N LEU A 148 -0.96 -3.62 -20.51
CA LEU A 148 -1.15 -2.33 -21.17
C LEU A 148 0.17 -1.56 -21.28
N GLN A 149 0.92 -1.47 -20.18
CA GLN A 149 2.21 -0.78 -20.16
C GLN A 149 3.27 -1.51 -21.00
N TYR A 150 3.31 -2.83 -20.96
CA TYR A 150 4.25 -3.62 -21.77
C TYR A 150 4.04 -3.37 -23.27
N TYR A 151 2.80 -3.45 -23.77
CA TYR A 151 2.50 -3.17 -25.17
C TYR A 151 2.70 -1.68 -25.52
N GLY A 152 2.45 -0.77 -24.57
CA GLY A 152 2.77 0.64 -24.74
C GLY A 152 4.25 0.89 -24.99
N VAL A 153 5.13 0.21 -24.27
CA VAL A 153 6.58 0.27 -24.51
C VAL A 153 6.97 -0.28 -25.88
N LEU A 154 6.36 -1.39 -26.31
CA LEU A 154 6.62 -1.96 -27.64
C LEU A 154 6.17 -1.00 -28.75
N ALA A 155 4.98 -0.39 -28.62
CA ALA A 155 4.49 0.60 -29.59
C ALA A 155 5.40 1.82 -29.66
N ALA A 156 5.87 2.33 -28.50
CA ALA A 156 6.81 3.45 -28.46
C ALA A 156 8.15 3.13 -29.13
N ARG A 157 8.64 1.89 -28.96
CA ARG A 157 9.87 1.43 -29.64
C ARG A 157 9.68 1.41 -31.17
N SER A 158 8.56 0.86 -31.64
CA SER A 158 8.25 0.82 -33.08
C SER A 158 8.14 2.23 -33.67
N LEU A 159 7.49 3.16 -32.96
CA LEU A 159 7.40 4.56 -33.37
C LEU A 159 8.79 5.21 -33.45
N MET A 160 9.63 4.99 -32.46
CA MET A 160 11.03 5.51 -32.47
C MET A 160 11.83 5.00 -33.67
N GLU A 161 11.60 3.76 -34.13
CA GLU A 161 12.24 3.20 -35.30
C GLU A 161 11.75 3.87 -36.58
N VAL A 162 10.45 4.11 -36.71
CA VAL A 162 9.87 4.86 -37.83
C VAL A 162 10.46 6.29 -37.90
N GLU A 163 10.54 6.99 -36.76
CA GLU A 163 11.11 8.34 -36.73
C GLU A 163 12.60 8.37 -37.09
N ARG A 164 13.36 7.36 -36.71
CA ARG A 164 14.78 7.23 -37.17
C ARG A 164 14.88 7.09 -38.70
N LEU A 165 13.99 6.30 -39.31
CA LEU A 165 13.91 6.17 -40.75
C LEU A 165 13.51 7.50 -41.41
N ASN A 166 12.55 8.22 -40.85
CA ASN A 166 12.15 9.55 -41.33
C ASN A 166 13.31 10.54 -41.32
N VAL A 167 14.13 10.55 -40.26
CA VAL A 167 15.33 11.38 -40.19
C VAL A 167 16.30 11.01 -41.31
N GLN A 168 16.56 9.74 -41.57
CA GLN A 168 17.45 9.28 -42.62
C GLN A 168 16.97 9.68 -44.03
N ILE A 169 15.64 9.57 -44.25
CA ILE A 169 15.04 9.99 -45.55
C ILE A 169 15.19 11.50 -45.73
N ASN A 170 14.86 12.29 -44.71
CA ASN A 170 14.99 13.75 -44.79
C ASN A 170 16.44 14.20 -44.99
N GLU A 171 17.40 13.53 -44.39
CA GLU A 171 18.80 13.80 -44.57
C GLU A 171 19.27 13.51 -46.02
N ARG A 172 18.82 12.38 -46.59
CA ARG A 172 19.08 12.08 -48.03
C ARG A 172 18.44 13.11 -48.95
N ASN A 173 17.20 13.51 -48.66
CA ASN A 173 16.52 14.54 -49.46
C ASN A 173 17.25 15.87 -49.38
N TYR A 174 17.72 16.26 -48.18
CA TYR A 174 18.53 17.47 -48.00
C TYR A 174 19.82 17.43 -48.80
N GLN A 175 20.57 16.33 -48.77
CA GLN A 175 21.77 16.15 -49.53
C GLN A 175 21.50 16.20 -51.05
N SER A 176 20.39 15.60 -51.50
CA SER A 176 20.00 15.67 -52.93
C SER A 176 19.66 17.10 -53.34
N CYS A 177 18.93 17.86 -52.53
CA CYS A 177 18.61 19.26 -52.79
C CYS A 177 19.89 20.13 -52.86
N LEU A 178 20.88 19.90 -52.00
CA LEU A 178 22.14 20.61 -51.99
C LEU A 178 22.94 20.38 -53.30
N LEU A 179 22.93 19.13 -53.83
CA LEU A 179 23.57 18.81 -55.10
C LEU A 179 22.92 19.54 -56.28
N TYR A 180 21.59 19.73 -56.25
CA TYR A 180 20.89 20.47 -57.33
C TYR A 180 21.01 22.00 -57.19
N THR A 181 21.21 22.52 -55.97
CA THR A 181 21.35 23.96 -55.72
C THR A 181 22.81 24.43 -55.71
N SER A 182 23.78 23.51 -55.75
CA SER A 182 25.18 23.88 -55.90
C SER A 182 25.38 24.46 -57.31
N PRO A 183 25.88 25.69 -57.45
CA PRO A 183 26.11 26.29 -58.77
C PRO A 183 27.01 25.39 -59.61
N SER A 184 26.52 25.03 -60.79
CA SER A 184 27.29 24.21 -61.72
C SER A 184 28.61 24.94 -62.03
N PRO A 185 29.73 24.22 -62.12
CA PRO A 185 30.98 24.84 -62.59
C PRO A 185 30.85 25.55 -63.94
N ARG A 186 29.82 25.28 -64.75
CA ARG A 186 29.52 25.96 -66.01
C ARG A 186 28.86 27.35 -65.82
N ASP A 187 28.19 27.59 -64.73
CA ASP A 187 27.57 28.91 -64.52
C ASP A 187 28.60 29.98 -64.14
N GLY A 188 29.76 29.59 -63.65
CA GLY A 188 30.90 30.48 -63.41
C GLY A 188 31.69 30.83 -64.66
N ALA A 189 31.55 30.05 -65.77
CA ALA A 189 32.25 30.25 -66.98
C ALA A 189 31.54 31.23 -67.93
N THR A 190 30.24 31.38 -67.87
CA THR A 190 29.47 32.32 -68.71
C THR A 190 29.41 33.75 -68.16
N ALA A 191 29.90 33.99 -66.93
CA ALA A 191 29.97 35.33 -66.34
C ALA A 191 31.30 36.11 -66.75
N ARG A 192 32.14 35.52 -67.56
CA ARG A 192 33.35 36.14 -68.07
C ARG A 192 33.34 36.20 -69.63
N MET A 193 32.51 37.02 -70.18
CA MET A 193 32.72 37.56 -71.57
C MET A 193 32.58 39.07 -71.52
N PRO A 194 33.49 39.75 -72.18
CA PRO A 194 33.67 41.20 -72.15
C PRO A 194 32.49 41.94 -72.85
#